data_12c1d6abf13cd848f3c30c1f75217d5a
#
_entry.id   12c1d6abf13cd848f3c30c1f75217d5a
#
_cell.length_a   1.000
_cell.length_b   1.000
_cell.length_c   1.000
_cell.angle_alpha   90.00
_cell.angle_beta   90.00
_cell.angle_gamma   90.00
#
_symmetry.space_group_name_H-M   'P 1'
#
loop_
_entity.id
_entity.type
_entity.pdbx_description
1 polymer ?
#
loop_
_entity_poly.entity_id
_entity_poly.type
_entity_poly.pdbx_seq_one_letter_code
_entity_poly.pdbx_strand_id
1 'polypeptide(L)'
;MDQITLILPDDWHLHLRDNSMLEATVPAAARGFGRGIIMPNLMPPATTVAQVGAYRERILAQRPAGSNWEPLMVLYLTDNTTVDEIRAAKACGFIHGCKYYPAGATTNSDSGVTSLNNIQKVLATMQEVGMVLQLHGEVTASEIDIFDREAVFIERHLRGLVQHYPKLKIIFEHITTLEAAEFVASAGDNVAATITPQHLLYNRNHMLVGGIRPHLFCLPILKRDIHQHALIKAATSGNPKFFLGTDSAPHAQDKKESACGCAGCFSHHAAIELYAQAFEEAGALDKLEGFASNYGADFYGLPRNTTSITLLRQPWQLPAAIPFDDSQLIPLGAGTTLNWKMDH
;
A
#
# COMPACT_ATOMS: atom_id res chain seq x y z
N MET A 1 26.78 -12.21 -2.47
CA MET A 1 26.05 -11.87 -3.71
C MET A 1 26.24 -10.38 -3.91
N ASP A 2 26.76 -9.98 -5.08
CA ASP A 2 27.13 -8.58 -5.32
C ASP A 2 26.06 -7.83 -6.13
N GLN A 3 25.10 -8.56 -6.69
CA GLN A 3 23.93 -8.02 -7.39
C GLN A 3 22.74 -8.99 -7.35
N ILE A 4 21.55 -8.43 -7.48
CA ILE A 4 20.30 -9.16 -7.71
C ILE A 4 19.61 -8.57 -8.94
N THR A 5 19.19 -9.41 -9.86
CA THR A 5 18.33 -9.02 -10.98
C THR A 5 16.96 -9.68 -10.77
N LEU A 6 15.91 -8.89 -10.86
CA LEU A 6 14.53 -9.34 -10.74
C LEU A 6 13.66 -8.72 -11.83
N ILE A 7 12.56 -9.40 -12.16
CA ILE A 7 11.53 -8.84 -13.03
C ILE A 7 11.09 -7.50 -12.45
N LEU A 8 10.86 -6.50 -13.31
CA LEU A 8 10.41 -5.16 -12.89
C LEU A 8 9.21 -5.26 -11.95
N PRO A 9 9.31 -4.78 -10.71
CA PRO A 9 8.24 -4.88 -9.72
C PRO A 9 7.00 -4.06 -10.07
N ASP A 10 5.89 -4.36 -9.39
CA ASP A 10 4.70 -3.52 -9.33
C ASP A 10 4.42 -3.12 -7.89
N ASP A 11 3.95 -1.89 -7.69
CA ASP A 11 3.50 -1.44 -6.37
C ASP A 11 1.98 -1.52 -6.26
N TRP A 12 1.48 -2.42 -5.41
CA TRP A 12 0.06 -2.71 -5.30
C TRP A 12 -0.68 -1.80 -4.30
N HIS A 13 0.00 -0.78 -3.74
CA HIS A 13 -0.60 0.20 -2.85
C HIS A 13 0.27 1.45 -2.66
N LEU A 14 -0.14 2.60 -3.20
CA LEU A 14 0.58 3.86 -3.00
C LEU A 14 -0.35 5.09 -3.07
N HIS A 15 0.11 6.17 -2.43
CA HIS A 15 -0.53 7.49 -2.46
C HIS A 15 0.34 8.49 -3.20
N LEU A 16 -0.21 9.13 -4.22
CA LEU A 16 0.51 10.18 -4.97
C LEU A 16 0.11 11.59 -4.51
N ARG A 17 -0.99 11.72 -3.77
CA ARG A 17 -1.66 12.99 -3.52
C ARG A 17 -2.17 13.59 -4.83
N ASP A 18 -2.25 14.91 -4.96
CA ASP A 18 -2.77 15.59 -6.16
C ASP A 18 -2.07 16.94 -6.41
N ASN A 19 -2.34 17.56 -7.55
CA ASN A 19 -1.84 18.88 -7.95
C ASN A 19 -0.30 18.93 -7.98
N SER A 20 0.32 19.97 -7.42
CA SER A 20 1.77 20.19 -7.38
C SER A 20 2.55 19.02 -6.76
N MET A 21 1.97 18.31 -5.81
CA MET A 21 2.61 17.15 -5.18
C MET A 21 2.91 16.00 -6.15
N LEU A 22 2.16 15.90 -7.28
CA LEU A 22 2.40 14.89 -8.30
C LEU A 22 3.77 15.05 -8.98
N GLU A 23 4.34 16.26 -9.03
CA GLU A 23 5.66 16.54 -9.62
C GLU A 23 6.78 15.78 -8.90
N ALA A 24 6.65 15.57 -7.59
CA ALA A 24 7.61 14.81 -6.80
C ALA A 24 7.27 13.32 -6.71
N THR A 25 5.98 12.99 -6.61
CA THR A 25 5.55 11.62 -6.28
C THR A 25 5.48 10.69 -7.49
N VAL A 26 5.06 11.19 -8.65
CA VAL A 26 4.94 10.39 -9.87
C VAL A 26 6.30 9.94 -10.39
N PRO A 27 7.33 10.80 -10.53
CA PRO A 27 8.66 10.35 -10.92
C PRO A 27 9.27 9.34 -9.93
N ALA A 28 9.04 9.54 -8.62
CA ALA A 28 9.52 8.61 -7.61
C ALA A 28 8.84 7.23 -7.73
N ALA A 29 7.53 7.19 -7.97
CA ALA A 29 6.79 5.94 -8.19
C ALA A 29 7.22 5.24 -9.49
N ALA A 30 7.51 6.00 -10.54
CA ALA A 30 7.93 5.45 -11.82
C ALA A 30 9.39 4.95 -11.85
N ARG A 31 10.20 5.26 -10.83
CA ARG A 31 11.64 4.98 -10.82
C ARG A 31 11.96 3.48 -10.82
N GLY A 32 11.24 2.67 -10.09
CA GLY A 32 11.61 1.26 -9.89
C GLY A 32 10.44 0.29 -10.07
N PHE A 33 9.33 0.74 -10.66
CA PHE A 33 8.12 -0.05 -10.82
C PHE A 33 7.59 0.05 -12.25
N GLY A 34 6.93 -1.02 -12.70
CA GLY A 34 6.23 -1.06 -13.98
C GLY A 34 4.82 -0.46 -13.86
N ARG A 35 4.17 -0.71 -12.76
CA ARG A 35 2.80 -0.27 -12.46
C ARG A 35 2.67 0.12 -11.00
N GLY A 36 1.63 0.93 -10.70
CA GLY A 36 1.27 1.24 -9.33
C GLY A 36 -0.24 1.34 -9.12
N ILE A 37 -0.77 0.72 -8.07
CA ILE A 37 -2.18 0.89 -7.65
C ILE A 37 -2.33 2.17 -6.85
N ILE A 38 -3.07 3.13 -7.40
CA ILE A 38 -3.18 4.48 -6.88
C ILE A 38 -4.37 4.62 -5.94
N MET A 39 -4.10 4.93 -4.69
CA MET A 39 -5.15 5.13 -3.68
C MET A 39 -5.98 6.40 -3.94
N PRO A 40 -7.32 6.33 -3.78
CA PRO A 40 -8.24 7.35 -4.24
C PRO A 40 -8.62 8.39 -3.16
N ASN A 41 -8.01 8.38 -1.97
CA ASN A 41 -8.35 9.21 -0.82
C ASN A 41 -7.81 10.65 -0.91
N LEU A 42 -8.21 11.33 -1.95
CA LEU A 42 -7.98 12.76 -2.18
C LEU A 42 -8.92 13.64 -1.33
N MET A 43 -8.84 14.95 -1.51
CA MET A 43 -9.78 15.94 -0.96
C MET A 43 -10.36 16.80 -2.09
N PRO A 44 -11.61 16.54 -2.53
CA PRO A 44 -12.51 15.44 -2.17
C PRO A 44 -12.02 14.07 -2.72
N PRO A 45 -12.49 12.92 -2.16
CA PRO A 45 -12.10 11.60 -2.64
C PRO A 45 -12.66 11.29 -4.04
N ALA A 46 -11.94 10.44 -4.78
CA ALA A 46 -12.36 10.01 -6.11
C ALA A 46 -13.38 8.85 -6.01
N THR A 47 -14.66 9.17 -6.03
CA THR A 47 -15.79 8.25 -5.79
C THR A 47 -16.52 7.83 -7.04
N THR A 48 -16.18 8.40 -8.20
CA THR A 48 -16.81 8.06 -9.51
C THR A 48 -15.75 7.77 -10.57
N VAL A 49 -16.13 7.02 -11.61
CA VAL A 49 -15.26 6.72 -12.76
C VAL A 49 -14.74 7.99 -13.41
N ALA A 50 -15.58 9.02 -13.53
CA ALA A 50 -15.19 10.31 -14.10
C ALA A 50 -14.11 11.00 -13.26
N GLN A 51 -14.27 11.04 -11.93
CA GLN A 51 -13.27 11.63 -11.02
C GLN A 51 -11.96 10.87 -11.03
N VAL A 52 -12.02 9.52 -11.01
CA VAL A 52 -10.84 8.64 -11.10
C VAL A 52 -10.14 8.83 -12.44
N GLY A 53 -10.88 8.93 -13.55
CA GLY A 53 -10.34 9.20 -14.87
C GLY A 53 -9.61 10.55 -14.93
N ALA A 54 -10.24 11.61 -14.42
CA ALA A 54 -9.63 12.94 -14.36
C ALA A 54 -8.35 12.95 -13.49
N TYR A 55 -8.32 12.20 -12.40
CA TYR A 55 -7.12 12.02 -11.58
C TYR A 55 -6.02 11.28 -12.35
N ARG A 56 -6.37 10.22 -13.06
CA ARG A 56 -5.43 9.46 -13.91
C ARG A 56 -4.76 10.35 -14.95
N GLU A 57 -5.50 11.24 -15.61
CA GLU A 57 -4.92 12.16 -16.58
C GLU A 57 -3.92 13.13 -15.94
N ARG A 58 -4.18 13.64 -14.74
CA ARG A 58 -3.22 14.49 -14.01
C ARG A 58 -1.94 13.75 -13.65
N ILE A 59 -2.06 12.48 -13.24
CA ILE A 59 -0.91 11.61 -12.96
C ILE A 59 -0.08 11.38 -14.24
N LEU A 60 -0.73 11.02 -15.34
CA LEU A 60 -0.07 10.76 -16.62
C LEU A 60 0.65 12.00 -17.16
N ALA A 61 0.14 13.20 -16.90
CA ALA A 61 0.79 14.45 -17.28
C ALA A 61 2.14 14.67 -16.54
N GLN A 62 2.36 14.05 -15.39
CA GLN A 62 3.59 14.14 -14.60
C GLN A 62 4.52 12.93 -14.78
N ARG A 63 4.13 11.96 -15.63
CA ARG A 63 4.97 10.79 -15.90
C ARG A 63 6.24 11.22 -16.63
N PRO A 64 7.43 10.75 -16.16
CA PRO A 64 8.69 11.09 -16.81
C PRO A 64 8.70 10.71 -18.30
N ALA A 65 9.32 11.55 -19.14
CA ALA A 65 9.46 11.29 -20.55
C ALA A 65 10.18 9.94 -20.78
N GLY A 66 9.62 9.12 -21.65
CA GLY A 66 10.15 7.78 -21.96
C GLY A 66 9.80 6.70 -20.93
N SER A 67 9.16 7.03 -19.81
CA SER A 67 8.70 6.04 -18.85
C SER A 67 7.43 5.33 -19.36
N ASN A 68 7.41 3.99 -19.22
CA ASN A 68 6.23 3.16 -19.47
C ASN A 68 5.46 2.82 -18.20
N TRP A 69 5.80 3.44 -17.06
CA TRP A 69 5.08 3.22 -15.81
C TRP A 69 3.59 3.52 -15.96
N GLU A 70 2.74 2.63 -15.45
CA GLU A 70 1.29 2.73 -15.59
C GLU A 70 0.57 2.88 -14.25
N PRO A 71 -0.24 3.96 -14.05
CA PRO A 71 -1.10 4.08 -12.89
C PRO A 71 -2.35 3.19 -13.06
N LEU A 72 -2.50 2.19 -12.21
CA LEU A 72 -3.70 1.38 -12.05
C LEU A 72 -4.60 2.06 -11.02
N MET A 73 -5.79 2.46 -11.46
CA MET A 73 -6.64 3.30 -10.62
C MET A 73 -7.57 2.49 -9.72
N VAL A 74 -8.08 3.15 -8.67
CA VAL A 74 -8.98 2.57 -7.68
C VAL A 74 -10.13 3.54 -7.38
N LEU A 75 -11.32 2.99 -7.19
CA LEU A 75 -12.51 3.74 -6.77
C LEU A 75 -12.58 3.82 -5.24
N TYR A 76 -12.89 4.99 -4.70
CA TYR A 76 -13.16 5.15 -3.27
C TYR A 76 -14.58 4.72 -2.92
N LEU A 77 -14.74 3.73 -2.03
CA LEU A 77 -16.05 3.29 -1.56
C LEU A 77 -16.61 4.21 -0.46
N THR A 78 -17.89 4.54 -0.60
CA THR A 78 -18.68 5.27 0.40
C THR A 78 -19.99 4.55 0.64
N ASP A 79 -20.75 4.93 1.66
CA ASP A 79 -22.11 4.42 1.89
C ASP A 79 -23.06 4.68 0.69
N ASN A 80 -22.74 5.67 -0.16
CA ASN A 80 -23.54 6.07 -1.32
C ASN A 80 -23.06 5.49 -2.66
N THR A 81 -22.02 4.64 -2.65
CA THR A 81 -21.54 3.99 -3.87
C THR A 81 -22.65 3.12 -4.46
N THR A 82 -22.90 3.26 -5.76
CA THR A 82 -23.96 2.52 -6.45
C THR A 82 -23.43 1.28 -7.18
N VAL A 83 -24.31 0.32 -7.41
CA VAL A 83 -23.95 -0.86 -8.22
C VAL A 83 -23.62 -0.51 -9.67
N ASP A 84 -24.26 0.53 -10.22
CA ASP A 84 -23.98 1.01 -11.57
C ASP A 84 -22.59 1.60 -11.68
N GLU A 85 -22.12 2.32 -10.64
CA GLU A 85 -20.75 2.83 -10.58
C GLU A 85 -19.72 1.70 -10.56
N ILE A 86 -19.99 0.60 -9.84
CA ILE A 86 -19.11 -0.58 -9.83
C ILE A 86 -19.04 -1.23 -11.21
N ARG A 87 -20.17 -1.37 -11.90
CA ARG A 87 -20.21 -1.92 -13.26
C ARG A 87 -19.49 -1.00 -14.26
N ALA A 88 -19.68 0.31 -14.15
CA ALA A 88 -18.97 1.30 -14.95
C ALA A 88 -17.45 1.28 -14.67
N ALA A 89 -17.06 1.17 -13.40
CA ALA A 89 -15.66 1.03 -12.99
C ALA A 89 -15.00 -0.22 -13.58
N LYS A 90 -15.72 -1.36 -13.59
CA LYS A 90 -15.20 -2.57 -14.24
C LYS A 90 -15.08 -2.43 -15.75
N ALA A 91 -16.02 -1.75 -16.38
CA ALA A 91 -16.08 -1.59 -17.85
C ALA A 91 -15.05 -0.59 -18.39
N CYS A 92 -14.59 0.39 -17.59
CA CYS A 92 -13.69 1.45 -18.07
C CYS A 92 -12.26 0.97 -18.39
N GLY A 93 -11.83 -0.18 -17.86
CA GLY A 93 -10.55 -0.83 -18.15
C GLY A 93 -9.33 -0.28 -17.41
N PHE A 94 -9.41 0.86 -16.72
CA PHE A 94 -8.31 1.45 -15.96
C PHE A 94 -8.51 1.44 -14.44
N ILE A 95 -9.70 1.05 -13.95
CA ILE A 95 -9.98 0.85 -12.52
C ILE A 95 -9.88 -0.64 -12.20
N HIS A 96 -8.95 -0.99 -11.32
CA HIS A 96 -8.59 -2.37 -11.01
C HIS A 96 -9.11 -2.85 -9.65
N GLY A 97 -9.62 -1.95 -8.82
CA GLY A 97 -10.15 -2.26 -7.50
C GLY A 97 -11.02 -1.16 -6.94
N CYS A 98 -11.65 -1.46 -5.81
CA CYS A 98 -12.36 -0.50 -5.00
C CYS A 98 -11.79 -0.51 -3.58
N LYS A 99 -11.43 0.66 -3.07
CA LYS A 99 -10.83 0.83 -1.74
C LYS A 99 -11.90 1.09 -0.69
N TYR A 100 -11.95 0.23 0.29
CA TYR A 100 -12.71 0.38 1.51
C TYR A 100 -11.87 1.04 2.60
N TYR A 101 -12.35 2.18 3.09
CA TYR A 101 -11.90 2.79 4.32
C TYR A 101 -13.04 2.78 5.33
N PRO A 102 -12.84 2.28 6.57
CA PRO A 102 -13.75 2.61 7.65
C PRO A 102 -13.74 4.13 7.87
N ALA A 103 -14.90 4.75 8.04
CA ALA A 103 -15.00 6.20 8.24
C ALA A 103 -14.13 6.64 9.42
N GLY A 104 -13.22 7.61 9.20
CA GLY A 104 -12.31 8.14 10.20
C GLY A 104 -11.12 7.25 10.59
N ALA A 105 -10.83 6.18 9.84
CA ALA A 105 -9.73 5.27 10.18
C ALA A 105 -8.33 5.85 9.91
N THR A 106 -8.18 6.67 8.88
CA THR A 106 -6.89 7.22 8.43
C THR A 106 -7.06 8.56 7.71
N THR A 107 -6.00 9.10 7.16
CA THR A 107 -5.99 10.38 6.41
C THR A 107 -7.04 10.38 5.31
N ASN A 108 -7.89 11.42 5.25
CA ASN A 108 -8.95 11.62 4.26
C ASN A 108 -9.95 10.46 4.17
N SER A 109 -10.26 9.81 5.30
CA SER A 109 -11.20 8.70 5.35
C SER A 109 -12.58 9.05 5.94
N ASP A 110 -12.85 10.32 6.22
CA ASP A 110 -14.13 10.76 6.82
C ASP A 110 -15.35 10.41 5.96
N SER A 111 -15.17 10.41 4.62
CA SER A 111 -16.20 9.98 3.66
C SER A 111 -16.28 8.47 3.48
N GLY A 112 -15.52 7.69 4.24
CA GLY A 112 -15.47 6.24 4.15
C GLY A 112 -16.79 5.55 4.52
N VAL A 113 -16.78 4.24 4.46
CA VAL A 113 -17.94 3.42 4.77
C VAL A 113 -18.18 3.38 6.28
N THR A 114 -19.38 3.75 6.71
CA THR A 114 -19.75 3.75 8.14
C THR A 114 -20.15 2.36 8.64
N SER A 115 -20.69 1.52 7.74
CA SER A 115 -21.03 0.13 8.01
C SER A 115 -20.99 -0.73 6.75
N LEU A 116 -20.42 -1.93 6.83
CA LEU A 116 -20.47 -2.91 5.75
C LEU A 116 -21.89 -3.27 5.32
N ASN A 117 -22.88 -3.11 6.21
CA ASN A 117 -24.29 -3.33 5.89
C ASN A 117 -24.81 -2.34 4.82
N ASN A 118 -24.25 -1.14 4.75
CA ASN A 118 -24.67 -0.11 3.79
C ASN A 118 -24.25 -0.44 2.35
N ILE A 119 -23.20 -1.25 2.17
CA ILE A 119 -22.61 -1.57 0.87
C ILE A 119 -22.77 -3.04 0.46
N GLN A 120 -23.68 -3.80 1.06
CA GLN A 120 -23.87 -5.23 0.76
C GLN A 120 -24.14 -5.49 -0.73
N LYS A 121 -24.99 -4.67 -1.37
CA LYS A 121 -25.28 -4.78 -2.82
C LYS A 121 -24.05 -4.48 -3.67
N VAL A 122 -23.24 -3.53 -3.25
CA VAL A 122 -21.97 -3.16 -3.88
C VAL A 122 -20.98 -4.33 -3.81
N LEU A 123 -20.80 -4.93 -2.64
CA LEU A 123 -19.93 -6.10 -2.44
C LEU A 123 -20.39 -7.31 -3.28
N ALA A 124 -21.68 -7.58 -3.33
CA ALA A 124 -22.25 -8.62 -4.18
C ALA A 124 -21.97 -8.37 -5.67
N THR A 125 -22.13 -7.12 -6.13
CA THR A 125 -21.83 -6.72 -7.51
C THR A 125 -20.33 -6.81 -7.80
N MET A 126 -19.45 -6.38 -6.87
CA MET A 126 -18.01 -6.53 -7.02
C MET A 126 -17.61 -8.00 -7.22
N GLN A 127 -18.20 -8.90 -6.41
CA GLN A 127 -18.00 -10.34 -6.58
C GLN A 127 -18.48 -10.85 -7.94
N GLU A 128 -19.65 -10.39 -8.40
CA GLU A 128 -20.24 -10.78 -9.69
C GLU A 128 -19.35 -10.38 -10.87
N VAL A 129 -18.85 -9.12 -10.87
CA VAL A 129 -18.06 -8.59 -11.98
C VAL A 129 -16.54 -8.86 -11.84
N GLY A 130 -16.12 -9.51 -10.77
CA GLY A 130 -14.70 -9.78 -10.51
C GLY A 130 -13.88 -8.52 -10.23
N MET A 131 -14.44 -7.54 -9.51
CA MET A 131 -13.73 -6.35 -9.02
C MET A 131 -13.05 -6.66 -7.68
N VAL A 132 -11.78 -6.28 -7.52
CA VAL A 132 -11.02 -6.50 -6.29
C VAL A 132 -11.46 -5.52 -5.21
N LEU A 133 -11.68 -6.02 -3.99
CA LEU A 133 -11.89 -5.21 -2.79
C LEU A 133 -10.57 -5.06 -2.04
N GLN A 134 -10.15 -3.82 -1.84
CA GLN A 134 -8.96 -3.46 -1.09
C GLN A 134 -9.38 -2.87 0.26
N LEU A 135 -8.95 -3.47 1.36
CA LEU A 135 -9.41 -3.12 2.71
C LEU A 135 -8.33 -2.40 3.51
N HIS A 136 -8.64 -1.21 4.04
CA HIS A 136 -7.99 -0.71 5.25
C HIS A 136 -8.70 -1.38 6.44
N GLY A 137 -8.06 -2.35 7.05
CA GLY A 137 -8.72 -3.26 8.00
C GLY A 137 -8.50 -2.87 9.44
N GLU A 138 -9.02 -1.72 9.88
CA GLU A 138 -9.03 -1.30 11.27
C GLU A 138 -10.45 -0.92 11.72
N VAL A 139 -10.79 -1.23 12.97
CA VAL A 139 -11.97 -0.66 13.62
C VAL A 139 -11.69 0.76 14.12
N THR A 140 -12.71 1.62 14.16
CA THR A 140 -12.56 3.05 14.54
C THR A 140 -13.17 3.38 15.89
N ALA A 141 -13.71 2.38 16.61
CA ALA A 141 -14.31 2.56 17.93
C ALA A 141 -13.26 3.08 18.93
N SER A 142 -13.58 4.17 19.64
CA SER A 142 -12.64 4.90 20.48
C SER A 142 -12.15 4.12 21.70
N GLU A 143 -12.92 3.12 22.14
CA GLU A 143 -12.58 2.23 23.26
C GLU A 143 -11.58 1.13 22.88
N ILE A 144 -11.29 0.94 21.59
CA ILE A 144 -10.33 -0.06 21.12
C ILE A 144 -8.95 0.58 21.00
N ASP A 145 -7.97 -0.05 21.68
CA ASP A 145 -6.58 0.36 21.60
C ASP A 145 -6.09 0.38 20.14
N ILE A 146 -5.38 1.43 19.76
CA ILE A 146 -4.88 1.63 18.38
C ILE A 146 -4.02 0.44 17.90
N PHE A 147 -3.35 -0.26 18.82
CA PHE A 147 -2.53 -1.42 18.49
C PHE A 147 -3.34 -2.70 18.25
N ASP A 148 -4.62 -2.75 18.66
CA ASP A 148 -5.49 -3.92 18.57
C ASP A 148 -6.53 -3.80 17.44
N ARG A 149 -6.68 -2.62 16.83
CA ARG A 149 -7.74 -2.30 15.84
C ARG A 149 -7.80 -3.28 14.68
N GLU A 150 -6.65 -3.72 14.17
CA GLU A 150 -6.59 -4.66 13.05
C GLU A 150 -7.07 -6.06 13.46
N ALA A 151 -6.60 -6.58 14.58
CA ALA A 151 -7.04 -7.88 15.10
C ALA A 151 -8.55 -7.90 15.39
N VAL A 152 -9.07 -6.82 15.98
CA VAL A 152 -10.53 -6.68 16.23
C VAL A 152 -11.30 -6.58 14.90
N PHE A 153 -10.78 -5.93 13.88
CA PHE A 153 -11.41 -5.87 12.55
C PHE A 153 -11.54 -7.26 11.92
N ILE A 154 -10.51 -8.08 12.02
CA ILE A 154 -10.57 -9.47 11.54
C ILE A 154 -11.72 -10.22 12.17
N GLU A 155 -11.83 -10.18 13.50
CA GLU A 155 -12.86 -10.93 14.24
C GLU A 155 -14.28 -10.38 14.02
N ARG A 156 -14.45 -9.06 14.01
CA ARG A 156 -15.78 -8.44 13.90
C ARG A 156 -16.31 -8.36 12.48
N HIS A 157 -15.43 -8.27 11.49
CA HIS A 157 -15.81 -7.89 10.12
C HIS A 157 -15.25 -8.82 9.04
N LEU A 158 -13.94 -9.08 9.03
CA LEU A 158 -13.30 -9.71 7.88
C LEU A 158 -13.69 -11.18 7.73
N ARG A 159 -13.80 -11.93 8.85
CA ARG A 159 -14.25 -13.35 8.81
C ARG A 159 -15.63 -13.48 8.21
N GLY A 160 -16.57 -12.64 8.65
CA GLY A 160 -17.94 -12.62 8.12
C GLY A 160 -17.98 -12.20 6.63
N LEU A 161 -17.18 -11.20 6.25
CA LEU A 161 -17.10 -10.73 4.87
C LEU A 161 -16.63 -11.85 3.93
N VAL A 162 -15.54 -12.53 4.25
CA VAL A 162 -15.01 -13.64 3.44
C VAL A 162 -16.01 -14.81 3.35
N GLN A 163 -16.73 -15.10 4.45
CA GLN A 163 -17.74 -16.15 4.46
C GLN A 163 -18.97 -15.81 3.59
N HIS A 164 -19.43 -14.54 3.62
CA HIS A 164 -20.60 -14.09 2.85
C HIS A 164 -20.30 -13.94 1.37
N TYR A 165 -19.08 -13.58 1.02
CA TYR A 165 -18.66 -13.34 -0.37
C TYR A 165 -17.47 -14.23 -0.75
N PRO A 166 -17.66 -15.55 -0.88
CA PRO A 166 -16.57 -16.54 -1.01
C PRO A 166 -15.82 -16.45 -2.35
N LYS A 167 -16.33 -15.71 -3.34
CA LYS A 167 -15.67 -15.48 -4.62
C LYS A 167 -15.14 -14.06 -4.79
N LEU A 168 -15.43 -13.16 -3.84
CA LEU A 168 -14.90 -11.81 -3.87
C LEU A 168 -13.39 -11.85 -3.65
N LYS A 169 -12.62 -11.29 -4.58
CA LYS A 169 -11.19 -11.09 -4.37
C LYS A 169 -10.96 -9.97 -3.38
N ILE A 170 -10.29 -10.26 -2.29
CA ILE A 170 -10.05 -9.34 -1.19
C ILE A 170 -8.55 -9.20 -0.97
N ILE A 171 -8.05 -7.97 -0.94
CA ILE A 171 -6.72 -7.65 -0.47
C ILE A 171 -6.84 -6.97 0.89
N PHE A 172 -6.30 -7.61 1.91
CA PHE A 172 -6.09 -7.01 3.22
C PHE A 172 -4.81 -6.18 3.13
N GLU A 173 -4.99 -4.87 2.97
CA GLU A 173 -3.89 -3.96 2.67
C GLU A 173 -3.02 -3.70 3.88
N HIS A 174 -1.69 -3.51 3.63
CA HIS A 174 -0.70 -3.04 4.62
C HIS A 174 -0.88 -3.68 6.01
N ILE A 175 -1.01 -5.02 6.05
CA ILE A 175 -1.20 -5.75 7.30
C ILE A 175 -0.08 -5.50 8.30
N THR A 176 -0.41 -5.51 9.59
CA THR A 176 0.55 -5.13 10.64
C THR A 176 0.63 -6.10 11.81
N THR A 177 -0.21 -7.14 11.85
CA THR A 177 -0.30 -8.05 13.00
C THR A 177 -0.01 -9.51 12.64
N LEU A 178 0.35 -10.29 13.65
CA LEU A 178 0.46 -11.75 13.56
C LEU A 178 -0.89 -12.35 13.14
N GLU A 179 -1.99 -11.86 13.72
CA GLU A 179 -3.34 -12.31 13.47
C GLU A 179 -3.74 -12.12 12.00
N ALA A 180 -3.33 -11.00 11.38
CA ALA A 180 -3.57 -10.76 9.96
C ALA A 180 -2.76 -11.71 9.07
N ALA A 181 -1.48 -11.92 9.38
CA ALA A 181 -0.64 -12.86 8.66
C ALA A 181 -1.18 -14.30 8.71
N GLU A 182 -1.61 -14.76 9.89
CA GLU A 182 -2.20 -16.09 10.08
C GLU A 182 -3.56 -16.22 9.38
N PHE A 183 -4.40 -15.19 9.49
CA PHE A 183 -5.70 -15.16 8.83
C PHE A 183 -5.54 -15.30 7.31
N VAL A 184 -4.70 -14.47 6.68
CA VAL A 184 -4.48 -14.50 5.23
C VAL A 184 -3.86 -15.81 4.78
N ALA A 185 -2.87 -16.33 5.52
CA ALA A 185 -2.25 -17.61 5.20
C ALA A 185 -3.25 -18.76 5.18
N SER A 186 -4.23 -18.76 6.10
CA SER A 186 -5.24 -19.81 6.23
C SER A 186 -6.51 -19.60 5.40
N ALA A 187 -6.75 -18.39 4.86
CA ALA A 187 -7.91 -18.06 4.05
C ALA A 187 -7.89 -18.75 2.67
N GLY A 188 -8.98 -18.65 1.91
CA GLY A 188 -9.05 -19.10 0.51
C GLY A 188 -8.14 -18.32 -0.44
N ASP A 189 -7.98 -18.79 -1.67
CA ASP A 189 -7.12 -18.17 -2.69
C ASP A 189 -7.65 -16.80 -3.18
N ASN A 190 -8.86 -16.46 -2.81
CA ASN A 190 -9.47 -15.16 -3.07
C ASN A 190 -9.07 -14.07 -2.05
N VAL A 191 -8.26 -14.41 -1.06
CA VAL A 191 -7.77 -13.48 -0.03
C VAL A 191 -6.25 -13.38 -0.08
N ALA A 192 -5.74 -12.17 -0.18
CA ALA A 192 -4.31 -11.85 -0.15
C ALA A 192 -4.06 -10.63 0.74
N ALA A 193 -2.80 -10.27 0.92
CA ALA A 193 -2.40 -9.09 1.69
C ALA A 193 -1.20 -8.39 1.08
N THR A 194 -1.13 -7.05 1.25
CA THR A 194 0.07 -6.28 1.03
C THR A 194 0.84 -6.07 2.34
N ILE A 195 2.17 -6.02 2.23
CA ILE A 195 3.05 -5.73 3.36
C ILE A 195 4.02 -4.62 2.94
N THR A 196 4.14 -3.60 3.78
CA THR A 196 4.91 -2.39 3.50
C THR A 196 6.34 -2.49 3.99
N PRO A 197 7.29 -1.71 3.44
CA PRO A 197 8.68 -1.72 3.89
C PRO A 197 8.82 -1.20 5.33
N GLN A 198 8.00 -0.21 5.73
CA GLN A 198 8.05 0.32 7.10
C GLN A 198 7.66 -0.72 8.15
N HIS A 199 6.68 -1.60 7.86
CA HIS A 199 6.28 -2.65 8.79
C HIS A 199 7.24 -3.85 8.81
N LEU A 200 8.07 -4.03 7.78
CA LEU A 200 9.15 -5.02 7.79
C LEU A 200 10.38 -4.51 8.56
N LEU A 201 10.80 -3.26 8.32
CA LEU A 201 12.04 -2.69 8.85
C LEU A 201 11.90 -2.11 10.27
N TYR A 202 10.70 -1.67 10.65
CA TYR A 202 10.48 -0.94 11.89
C TYR A 202 9.33 -1.53 12.72
N ASN A 203 9.40 -1.30 14.03
CA ASN A 203 8.33 -1.57 14.98
C ASN A 203 8.11 -0.36 15.90
N ARG A 204 7.15 -0.45 16.83
CA ARG A 204 6.80 0.68 17.70
C ARG A 204 7.95 1.21 18.56
N ASN A 205 8.96 0.38 18.89
CA ASN A 205 10.12 0.86 19.63
C ASN A 205 10.93 1.87 18.82
N HIS A 206 11.08 1.65 17.52
CA HIS A 206 11.75 2.59 16.62
C HIS A 206 11.03 3.95 16.56
N MET A 207 9.71 3.97 16.74
CA MET A 207 8.92 5.20 16.75
C MET A 207 8.98 5.94 18.08
N LEU A 208 9.10 5.23 19.22
CA LEU A 208 8.82 5.78 20.56
C LEU A 208 10.02 5.81 21.51
N VAL A 209 10.99 4.91 21.35
CA VAL A 209 12.12 4.80 22.31
C VAL A 209 13.17 5.87 22.02
N GLY A 210 13.55 6.61 23.06
CA GLY A 210 14.54 7.68 22.98
C GLY A 210 14.02 8.98 22.34
N GLY A 211 12.70 9.11 22.22
CA GLY A 211 12.01 10.27 21.66
C GLY A 211 11.03 9.89 20.55
N ILE A 212 10.04 10.74 20.32
CA ILE A 212 9.04 10.53 19.27
C ILE A 212 9.67 10.77 17.90
N ARG A 213 9.46 9.83 16.96
CA ARG A 213 9.86 9.97 15.56
C ARG A 213 8.63 10.07 14.67
N PRO A 214 8.14 11.28 14.41
CA PRO A 214 6.87 11.50 13.69
C PRO A 214 6.90 10.96 12.25
N HIS A 215 8.08 10.88 11.62
CA HIS A 215 8.21 10.36 10.25
C HIS A 215 8.02 8.83 10.15
N LEU A 216 8.00 8.10 11.28
CA LEU A 216 7.62 6.69 11.37
C LEU A 216 6.13 6.49 11.71
N PHE A 217 5.38 7.56 12.01
CA PHE A 217 3.95 7.45 12.29
C PHE A 217 3.18 7.21 11.00
N CYS A 218 2.49 6.08 10.94
CA CYS A 218 1.61 5.63 9.85
C CYS A 218 0.36 4.95 10.43
N LEU A 219 -0.67 4.79 9.63
CA LEU A 219 -1.86 4.01 9.97
C LEU A 219 -2.13 2.97 8.87
N PRO A 220 -2.21 1.69 9.25
CA PRO A 220 -2.12 1.13 10.60
C PRO A 220 -0.76 1.38 11.25
N ILE A 221 -0.78 1.59 12.59
CA ILE A 221 0.43 1.97 13.34
C ILE A 221 1.43 0.81 13.42
N LEU A 222 2.74 1.13 13.50
CA LEU A 222 3.79 0.15 13.79
C LEU A 222 3.50 -0.60 15.09
N LYS A 223 3.55 -1.92 15.06
CA LYS A 223 3.18 -2.81 16.17
C LYS A 223 4.41 -3.25 17.00
N ARG A 224 4.21 -4.23 17.88
CA ARG A 224 5.28 -4.89 18.64
C ARG A 224 6.20 -5.68 17.70
N ASP A 225 7.38 -6.03 18.19
CA ASP A 225 8.37 -6.87 17.50
C ASP A 225 7.82 -8.24 17.10
N ILE A 226 6.99 -8.87 17.95
CA ILE A 226 6.35 -10.16 17.63
C ILE A 226 5.52 -10.10 16.35
N HIS A 227 4.82 -8.99 16.12
CA HIS A 227 4.05 -8.78 14.91
C HIS A 227 4.97 -8.50 13.71
N GLN A 228 6.01 -7.66 13.89
CA GLN A 228 7.01 -7.42 12.85
C GLN A 228 7.66 -8.73 12.38
N HIS A 229 8.08 -9.60 13.29
CA HIS A 229 8.63 -10.91 12.96
C HIS A 229 7.64 -11.80 12.18
N ALA A 230 6.35 -11.75 12.54
CA ALA A 230 5.32 -12.46 11.80
C ALA A 230 5.16 -11.95 10.35
N LEU A 231 5.22 -10.63 10.14
CA LEU A 231 5.18 -10.04 8.81
C LEU A 231 6.42 -10.38 7.98
N ILE A 232 7.61 -10.33 8.57
CA ILE A 232 8.85 -10.75 7.91
C ILE A 232 8.73 -12.20 7.46
N LYS A 233 8.28 -13.09 8.36
CA LYS A 233 8.05 -14.51 8.04
C LYS A 233 7.03 -14.68 6.90
N ALA A 234 5.94 -13.92 6.91
CA ALA A 234 4.92 -13.98 5.87
C ALA A 234 5.45 -13.52 4.51
N ALA A 235 6.10 -12.34 4.46
CA ALA A 235 6.67 -11.77 3.23
C ALA A 235 7.73 -12.67 2.60
N THR A 236 8.56 -13.31 3.42
CA THR A 236 9.68 -14.16 2.97
C THR A 236 9.34 -15.64 2.83
N SER A 237 8.07 -16.01 3.09
CA SER A 237 7.61 -17.42 3.04
C SER A 237 7.56 -18.04 1.63
N GLY A 238 7.51 -17.21 0.59
CA GLY A 238 7.20 -17.63 -0.77
C GLY A 238 5.70 -17.92 -0.99
N ASN A 239 4.84 -17.65 -0.02
CA ASN A 239 3.39 -17.80 -0.17
C ASN A 239 2.83 -16.67 -1.08
N PRO A 240 2.18 -17.00 -2.22
CA PRO A 240 1.72 -16.02 -3.20
C PRO A 240 0.59 -15.11 -2.70
N LYS A 241 0.06 -15.34 -1.51
CA LYS A 241 -0.94 -14.49 -0.88
C LYS A 241 -0.36 -13.21 -0.27
N PHE A 242 0.97 -13.11 -0.12
CA PHE A 242 1.65 -11.94 0.41
C PHE A 242 2.50 -11.29 -0.67
N PHE A 243 2.28 -10.01 -0.93
CA PHE A 243 3.02 -9.27 -1.94
C PHE A 243 3.24 -7.81 -1.56
N LEU A 244 4.07 -7.15 -2.35
CA LEU A 244 4.49 -5.78 -2.16
C LEU A 244 3.32 -4.80 -2.28
N GLY A 245 3.19 -3.92 -1.32
CA GLY A 245 2.41 -2.70 -1.39
C GLY A 245 3.06 -1.70 -0.46
N THR A 246 3.64 -0.63 -1.02
CA THR A 246 4.51 0.26 -0.25
C THR A 246 3.75 1.07 0.79
N ASP A 247 2.49 1.37 0.53
CA ASP A 247 1.75 2.41 1.25
C ASP A 247 2.60 3.70 1.39
N SER A 248 3.36 4.01 0.32
CA SER A 248 4.12 5.25 0.28
C SER A 248 3.13 6.42 0.32
N ALA A 249 3.13 7.14 1.42
CA ALA A 249 2.13 8.15 1.75
C ALA A 249 2.83 9.46 2.16
N PRO A 250 3.17 10.32 1.18
CA PRO A 250 3.92 11.55 1.43
C PRO A 250 3.09 12.58 2.20
N HIS A 251 3.77 13.22 3.16
CA HIS A 251 3.29 14.41 3.87
C HIS A 251 4.46 15.36 4.08
N ALA A 252 4.21 16.64 3.93
CA ALA A 252 5.20 17.68 4.22
C ALA A 252 5.70 17.59 5.67
N GLN A 253 6.94 17.97 5.90
CA GLN A 253 7.59 17.88 7.20
C GLN A 253 6.81 18.63 8.28
N ASP A 254 6.36 19.84 7.99
CA ASP A 254 5.58 20.68 8.93
C ASP A 254 4.26 20.01 9.34
N LYS A 255 3.64 19.20 8.47
CA LYS A 255 2.42 18.45 8.76
C LYS A 255 2.70 17.23 9.63
N LYS A 256 3.84 16.56 9.42
CA LYS A 256 4.29 15.43 10.24
C LYS A 256 4.73 15.86 11.63
N GLU A 257 5.40 17.00 11.73
CA GLU A 257 5.97 17.57 12.98
C GLU A 257 5.01 18.54 13.70
N SER A 258 3.71 18.34 13.50
CA SER A 258 2.63 19.10 14.14
C SER A 258 1.87 18.24 15.16
N ALA A 259 0.95 18.85 15.90
CA ALA A 259 0.09 18.13 16.84
C ALA A 259 -0.81 17.08 16.17
N CYS A 260 -1.19 17.28 14.91
CA CYS A 260 -1.91 16.30 14.10
C CYS A 260 -1.01 15.09 13.76
N GLY A 261 0.26 15.35 13.41
CA GLY A 261 1.26 14.33 13.12
C GLY A 261 0.96 13.48 11.88
N CYS A 262 0.26 13.98 10.89
CA CYS A 262 -0.26 13.25 9.71
C CYS A 262 0.29 11.85 9.48
N ALA A 263 -0.57 10.84 9.41
CA ALA A 263 -0.15 9.45 9.28
C ALA A 263 0.28 9.11 7.84
N GLY A 264 1.49 8.56 7.67
CA GLY A 264 2.04 8.11 6.39
C GLY A 264 3.57 8.19 6.35
N CYS A 265 4.19 7.22 5.69
CA CYS A 265 5.63 7.18 5.44
C CYS A 265 5.87 7.29 3.93
N PHE A 266 6.85 8.08 3.49
CA PHE A 266 7.24 8.13 2.09
C PHE A 266 8.42 7.19 1.84
N SER A 267 8.22 6.16 1.02
CA SER A 267 9.23 5.13 0.75
C SER A 267 9.68 5.03 -0.72
N HIS A 268 8.97 5.65 -1.67
CA HIS A 268 9.28 5.50 -3.11
C HIS A 268 10.65 6.00 -3.55
N HIS A 269 11.32 6.84 -2.76
CA HIS A 269 12.69 7.28 -3.05
C HIS A 269 13.68 6.10 -3.14
N ALA A 270 13.39 4.99 -2.44
CA ALA A 270 14.22 3.79 -2.37
C ALA A 270 13.40 2.51 -2.08
N ALA A 271 12.16 2.41 -2.59
CA ALA A 271 11.23 1.38 -2.14
C ALA A 271 11.77 -0.05 -2.34
N ILE A 272 12.24 -0.39 -3.53
CA ILE A 272 12.71 -1.75 -3.79
C ILE A 272 14.02 -2.05 -3.04
N GLU A 273 14.86 -1.05 -2.84
CA GLU A 273 16.10 -1.18 -2.05
C GLU A 273 15.78 -1.43 -0.56
N LEU A 274 14.73 -0.76 -0.02
CA LEU A 274 14.24 -1.00 1.35
C LEU A 274 13.71 -2.43 1.52
N TYR A 275 12.95 -2.94 0.54
CA TYR A 275 12.53 -4.34 0.56
C TYR A 275 13.71 -5.30 0.43
N ALA A 276 14.68 -5.02 -0.45
CA ALA A 276 15.88 -5.83 -0.58
C ALA A 276 16.67 -5.89 0.73
N GLN A 277 16.77 -4.76 1.46
CA GLN A 277 17.38 -4.71 2.78
C GLN A 277 16.63 -5.63 3.78
N ALA A 278 15.30 -5.54 3.85
CA ALA A 278 14.50 -6.38 4.75
C ALA A 278 14.61 -7.87 4.42
N PHE A 279 14.61 -8.23 3.15
CA PHE A 279 14.74 -9.62 2.69
C PHE A 279 16.17 -10.16 2.90
N GLU A 280 17.20 -9.32 2.77
CA GLU A 280 18.58 -9.69 3.09
C GLU A 280 18.74 -9.98 4.58
N GLU A 281 18.24 -9.09 5.46
CA GLU A 281 18.28 -9.28 6.92
C GLU A 281 17.56 -10.56 7.37
N ALA A 282 16.51 -10.95 6.62
CA ALA A 282 15.82 -12.21 6.83
C ALA A 282 16.49 -13.44 6.19
N GLY A 283 17.58 -13.26 5.42
CA GLY A 283 18.25 -14.34 4.69
C GLY A 283 17.43 -14.94 3.55
N ALA A 284 16.52 -14.16 2.94
CA ALA A 284 15.51 -14.63 1.98
C ALA A 284 15.45 -13.81 0.68
N LEU A 285 16.57 -13.26 0.22
CA LEU A 285 16.66 -12.49 -1.04
C LEU A 285 16.11 -13.24 -2.25
N ASP A 286 16.20 -14.58 -2.26
CA ASP A 286 15.67 -15.45 -3.30
C ASP A 286 14.12 -15.43 -3.40
N LYS A 287 13.43 -14.90 -2.39
CA LYS A 287 11.97 -14.75 -2.36
C LYS A 287 11.49 -13.38 -2.82
N LEU A 288 12.41 -12.41 -2.95
CA LEU A 288 12.04 -11.02 -3.25
C LEU A 288 11.32 -10.88 -4.60
N GLU A 289 11.77 -11.56 -5.66
CA GLU A 289 11.13 -11.47 -6.97
C GLU A 289 9.67 -11.96 -6.94
N GLY A 290 9.39 -13.09 -6.29
CA GLY A 290 8.02 -13.59 -6.12
C GLY A 290 7.12 -12.54 -5.47
N PHE A 291 7.58 -12.01 -4.33
CA PHE A 291 6.87 -11.03 -3.52
C PHE A 291 6.67 -9.67 -4.23
N ALA A 292 7.69 -9.17 -4.92
CA ALA A 292 7.67 -7.83 -5.50
C ALA A 292 7.10 -7.77 -6.92
N SER A 293 7.29 -8.85 -7.73
CA SER A 293 7.07 -8.78 -9.17
C SER A 293 6.00 -9.75 -9.68
N ASN A 294 5.73 -10.86 -8.97
CA ASN A 294 4.90 -11.92 -9.52
C ASN A 294 3.52 -12.03 -8.86
N TYR A 295 3.48 -12.13 -7.53
CA TYR A 295 2.28 -12.57 -6.81
C TYR A 295 1.11 -11.60 -6.92
N GLY A 296 1.38 -10.29 -6.87
CA GLY A 296 0.33 -9.28 -7.03
C GLY A 296 -0.26 -9.27 -8.44
N ALA A 297 0.58 -9.36 -9.48
CA ALA A 297 0.11 -9.46 -10.86
C ALA A 297 -0.79 -10.68 -11.06
N ASP A 298 -0.36 -11.85 -10.56
CA ASP A 298 -1.15 -13.09 -10.62
C ASP A 298 -2.48 -12.95 -9.88
N PHE A 299 -2.49 -12.34 -8.68
CA PHE A 299 -3.71 -12.12 -7.91
C PHE A 299 -4.71 -11.22 -8.65
N TYR A 300 -4.23 -10.13 -9.25
CA TYR A 300 -5.09 -9.23 -10.05
C TYR A 300 -5.48 -9.83 -11.41
N GLY A 301 -4.82 -10.92 -11.85
CA GLY A 301 -5.03 -11.51 -13.18
C GLY A 301 -4.44 -10.66 -14.30
N LEU A 302 -3.38 -9.90 -14.00
CA LEU A 302 -2.65 -9.08 -14.96
C LEU A 302 -1.39 -9.83 -15.44
N PRO A 303 -0.91 -9.57 -16.67
CA PRO A 303 0.33 -10.16 -17.12
C PRO A 303 1.50 -9.67 -16.25
N ARG A 304 2.44 -10.56 -15.95
CA ARG A 304 3.69 -10.17 -15.30
C ARG A 304 4.51 -9.27 -16.24
N ASN A 305 5.29 -8.36 -15.67
CA ASN A 305 6.24 -7.56 -16.46
C ASN A 305 7.27 -8.44 -17.15
N THR A 306 7.83 -7.96 -18.25
CA THR A 306 8.81 -8.70 -19.08
C THR A 306 10.20 -8.07 -19.06
N THR A 307 10.33 -6.87 -18.53
CA THR A 307 11.59 -6.19 -18.29
C THR A 307 12.10 -6.50 -16.89
N SER A 308 13.38 -6.21 -16.62
CA SER A 308 14.01 -6.44 -15.33
C SER A 308 14.72 -5.19 -14.82
N ILE A 309 14.95 -5.16 -13.50
CA ILE A 309 15.84 -4.21 -12.83
C ILE A 309 16.98 -4.98 -12.14
N THR A 310 18.09 -4.30 -11.91
CA THR A 310 19.21 -4.84 -11.16
C THR A 310 19.48 -3.97 -9.93
N LEU A 311 19.68 -4.60 -8.80
CA LEU A 311 20.17 -3.96 -7.58
C LEU A 311 21.62 -4.39 -7.37
N LEU A 312 22.50 -3.44 -7.18
CA LEU A 312 23.90 -3.67 -6.86
C LEU A 312 24.11 -3.59 -5.34
N ARG A 313 24.96 -4.45 -4.81
CA ARG A 313 25.42 -4.35 -3.42
C ARG A 313 26.44 -3.21 -3.30
N GLN A 314 25.91 -2.01 -3.27
CA GLN A 314 26.65 -0.76 -3.18
C GLN A 314 26.05 0.10 -2.07
N PRO A 315 26.67 0.17 -0.88
CA PRO A 315 26.16 1.01 0.19
C PRO A 315 26.04 2.47 -0.24
N TRP A 316 24.91 3.09 0.07
CA TRP A 316 24.67 4.48 -0.21
C TRP A 316 23.78 5.10 0.88
N GLN A 317 23.98 6.40 1.10
CA GLN A 317 23.23 7.14 2.10
C GLN A 317 21.92 7.66 1.50
N LEU A 318 20.80 7.37 2.18
CA LEU A 318 19.50 7.93 1.82
C LEU A 318 19.47 9.44 2.06
N PRO A 319 18.75 10.22 1.24
CA PRO A 319 18.61 11.65 1.42
C PRO A 319 17.98 11.98 2.77
N ALA A 320 18.47 13.03 3.44
CA ALA A 320 17.89 13.49 4.70
C ALA A 320 16.51 14.13 4.51
N ALA A 321 16.30 14.79 3.37
CA ALA A 321 15.04 15.42 2.96
C ALA A 321 14.92 15.45 1.44
N ILE A 322 13.70 15.58 0.93
CA ILE A 322 13.38 15.67 -0.50
C ILE A 322 12.45 16.88 -0.69
N PRO A 323 12.67 17.74 -1.70
CA PRO A 323 11.74 18.81 -2.02
C PRO A 323 10.30 18.30 -2.25
N PHE A 324 9.31 18.97 -1.68
CA PHE A 324 7.92 18.56 -1.78
C PHE A 324 6.99 19.76 -1.66
N ASP A 325 6.39 20.18 -2.78
CA ASP A 325 5.59 21.40 -2.86
C ASP A 325 6.37 22.62 -2.33
N ASP A 326 5.79 23.47 -1.52
CA ASP A 326 6.44 24.61 -0.87
C ASP A 326 7.26 24.22 0.40
N SER A 327 7.49 22.92 0.62
CA SER A 327 8.14 22.37 1.80
C SER A 327 9.15 21.28 1.42
N GLN A 328 9.40 20.38 2.34
CA GLN A 328 10.14 19.15 2.10
C GLN A 328 9.45 17.98 2.81
N LEU A 329 9.73 16.78 2.35
CA LEU A 329 9.38 15.56 3.07
C LEU A 329 10.63 14.86 3.58
N ILE A 330 10.49 14.19 4.71
CA ILE A 330 11.53 13.35 5.28
C ILE A 330 11.20 11.91 4.88
N PRO A 331 12.01 11.28 4.03
CA PRO A 331 11.73 9.95 3.54
C PRO A 331 11.98 8.87 4.59
N LEU A 332 11.38 7.71 4.40
CA LEU A 332 11.62 6.54 5.25
C LEU A 332 13.13 6.20 5.26
N GLY A 333 13.72 6.05 6.43
CA GLY A 333 15.16 5.78 6.56
C GLY A 333 16.06 7.00 6.29
N ALA A 334 15.54 8.23 6.31
CA ALA A 334 16.31 9.45 6.05
C ALA A 334 17.67 9.47 6.76
N GLY A 335 18.74 9.75 6.02
CA GLY A 335 20.11 9.82 6.53
C GLY A 335 20.74 8.48 6.91
N THR A 336 20.03 7.36 6.80
CA THR A 336 20.61 6.03 7.02
C THR A 336 21.30 5.49 5.76
N THR A 337 22.06 4.42 5.88
CA THR A 337 22.73 3.73 4.77
C THR A 337 21.98 2.45 4.44
N LEU A 338 21.66 2.27 3.14
CA LEU A 338 21.20 0.99 2.59
C LEU A 338 22.36 0.28 1.89
N ASN A 339 22.35 -1.06 1.93
CA ASN A 339 23.35 -1.88 1.26
C ASN A 339 23.08 -2.06 -0.25
N TRP A 340 21.85 -1.93 -0.65
CA TRP A 340 21.40 -2.14 -2.01
C TRP A 340 21.06 -0.83 -2.70
N LYS A 341 21.45 -0.70 -3.96
CA LYS A 341 21.19 0.47 -4.80
C LYS A 341 20.75 -0.01 -6.18
N MET A 342 19.67 0.54 -6.70
CA MET A 342 19.23 0.25 -8.06
C MET A 342 20.24 0.77 -9.07
N ASP A 343 20.63 -0.10 -10.01
CA ASP A 343 21.44 0.25 -11.18
C ASP A 343 20.59 1.04 -12.19
N HIS A 344 21.16 2.13 -12.75
CA HIS A 344 20.42 3.09 -13.59
C HIS A 344 20.78 2.93 -15.06
#